data_56872660733ca1ddba49ec7c3cc2e0ae
#
_entry.id   56872660733ca1ddba49ec7c3cc2e0ae
#
_cell.length_a   1.000
_cell.length_b   1.000
_cell.length_c   1.000
_cell.angle_alpha   90.00
_cell.angle_beta   90.00
_cell.angle_gamma   90.00
#
_symmetry.space_group_name_H-M   'P 1'
#
loop_
_entity.id
_entity.type
_entity.pdbx_description
1 polymer ?
#
loop_
_entity_poly.entity_id
_entity_poly.type
_entity_poly.pdbx_seq_one_letter_code
_entity_poly.pdbx_strand_id
1 'polypeptide(L)'
;WVSCKSKEGLPEDISFSVNYLGANITQVGLNFSRPAAQILGQYYQFIRLGFQGYKEVQYNSLTIAKYIHDEIAKMEPFVNYSEEVVNPLFIWYMKPEYAKNAKWTLYDLQDKLSQHGWMVPAYTLPSKLDDYVVMRVVVRQGFSRDMADMLLGDIKNAITELEKLDYPTPTRMAQEKNLPVEAKVFNHGCKAHKAAK
;
A
#
# COMPACT_ATOMS: atom_id res chain seq x y z
N TRP A 1 10.10 15.76 20.57
CA TRP A 1 8.67 15.50 20.70
C TRP A 1 7.94 16.84 20.86
N VAL A 2 6.88 17.07 20.09
CA VAL A 2 5.97 18.20 20.26
C VAL A 2 4.62 17.62 20.66
N SER A 3 4.04 18.09 21.76
CA SER A 3 2.73 17.68 22.19
C SER A 3 1.81 18.87 22.32
N CYS A 4 0.60 18.78 21.77
CA CYS A 4 -0.44 19.80 21.88
C CYS A 4 -1.55 19.29 22.81
N LYS A 5 -2.11 20.18 23.63
CA LYS A 5 -3.25 19.82 24.52
C LYS A 5 -4.54 19.54 23.75
N SER A 6 -4.71 20.20 22.61
CA SER A 6 -5.87 20.03 21.73
C SER A 6 -5.45 20.10 20.26
N LYS A 7 -6.35 19.68 19.36
CA LYS A 7 -6.14 19.77 17.91
C LYS A 7 -5.99 21.21 17.41
N GLU A 8 -6.63 22.15 18.07
CA GLU A 8 -6.57 23.58 17.72
C GLU A 8 -5.18 24.19 17.94
N GLY A 9 -4.36 23.57 18.78
CA GLY A 9 -2.97 23.96 18.99
C GLY A 9 -2.00 23.56 17.87
N LEU A 10 -2.46 22.80 16.86
CA LEU A 10 -1.68 22.40 15.70
C LEU A 10 -2.13 23.22 14.49
N PRO A 11 -1.28 24.14 13.95
CA PRO A 11 -1.62 24.90 12.75
C PRO A 11 -1.90 23.99 11.56
N GLU A 12 -2.98 24.26 10.83
CA GLU A 12 -3.34 23.47 9.64
C GLU A 12 -2.28 23.57 8.55
N ASP A 13 -1.59 24.71 8.45
CA ASP A 13 -0.55 24.96 7.45
C ASP A 13 0.68 24.03 7.54
N ILE A 14 0.89 23.40 8.69
CA ILE A 14 2.02 22.47 8.89
C ILE A 14 1.61 21.00 8.94
N SER A 15 0.32 20.73 8.80
CA SER A 15 -0.24 19.38 8.78
C SER A 15 -0.82 19.06 7.41
N PHE A 16 -0.48 17.89 6.87
CA PHE A 16 -1.07 17.40 5.63
C PHE A 16 -1.44 15.93 5.78
N SER A 17 -2.55 15.58 5.17
CA SER A 17 -3.05 14.21 5.19
C SER A 17 -2.66 13.49 3.91
N VAL A 18 -2.14 12.30 4.06
CA VAL A 18 -1.78 11.41 2.94
C VAL A 18 -2.46 10.06 3.10
N ASN A 19 -2.96 9.49 2.00
CA ASN A 19 -3.67 8.22 1.99
C ASN A 19 -2.92 7.09 1.26
N TYR A 20 -1.79 7.38 0.63
CA TYR A 20 -1.09 6.43 -0.25
C TYR A 20 -0.51 5.20 0.47
N LEU A 21 -0.57 5.16 1.80
CA LEU A 21 -0.18 4.00 2.61
C LEU A 21 -1.38 3.11 2.99
N GLY A 22 -2.54 3.32 2.38
CA GLY A 22 -3.76 2.57 2.66
C GLY A 22 -4.54 3.06 3.87
N ALA A 23 -4.16 4.22 4.43
CA ALA A 23 -4.86 4.89 5.53
C ALA A 23 -4.60 6.40 5.47
N ASN A 24 -5.53 7.19 5.98
CA ASN A 24 -5.31 8.63 6.16
C ASN A 24 -4.34 8.87 7.31
N ILE A 25 -3.13 9.29 6.97
CA ILE A 25 -2.08 9.62 7.94
C ILE A 25 -1.83 11.11 7.88
N THR A 26 -2.02 11.78 9.03
CA THR A 26 -1.63 13.18 9.16
C THR A 26 -0.13 13.26 9.46
N GLN A 27 0.58 13.97 8.61
CA GLN A 27 2.01 14.20 8.77
C GLN A 27 2.25 15.66 9.16
N VAL A 28 3.21 15.87 10.06
CA VAL A 28 3.70 17.19 10.46
C VAL A 28 5.15 17.28 10.04
N GLY A 29 5.45 18.13 9.06
CA GLY A 29 6.79 18.32 8.53
C GLY A 29 7.53 19.48 9.20
N LEU A 30 8.24 19.22 10.29
CA LEU A 30 9.14 20.20 10.89
C LEU A 30 10.60 19.79 10.63
N ASN A 31 11.33 20.66 9.95
CA ASN A 31 12.74 20.45 9.65
C ASN A 31 13.62 21.17 10.68
N PHE A 32 14.37 20.40 11.44
CA PHE A 32 15.36 20.89 12.39
C PHE A 32 16.73 20.27 12.14
N SER A 33 17.76 20.82 12.79
CA SER A 33 19.09 20.22 12.80
C SER A 33 19.02 18.78 13.28
N ARG A 34 19.71 17.87 12.59
CA ARG A 34 19.71 16.44 12.88
C ARG A 34 21.14 15.91 12.98
N PRO A 35 21.39 14.82 13.75
CA PRO A 35 22.67 14.14 13.75
C PRO A 35 23.05 13.63 12.36
N ALA A 36 24.35 13.58 12.07
CA ALA A 36 24.89 13.18 10.77
C ALA A 36 24.85 11.65 10.52
N ALA A 37 24.30 10.85 11.44
CA ALA A 37 24.27 9.39 11.32
C ALA A 37 23.63 8.89 10.01
N GLN A 38 22.59 9.56 9.54
CA GLN A 38 21.93 9.22 8.26
C GLN A 38 22.85 9.48 7.06
N ILE A 39 23.66 10.53 7.08
CA ILE A 39 24.65 10.85 6.04
C ILE A 39 25.75 9.78 6.03
N LEU A 40 26.26 9.40 7.20
CA LEU A 40 27.27 8.35 7.33
C LEU A 40 26.73 6.99 6.86
N GLY A 41 25.48 6.65 7.20
CA GLY A 41 24.83 5.43 6.73
C GLY A 41 24.69 5.39 5.22
N GLN A 42 24.33 6.52 4.60
CA GLN A 42 24.21 6.65 3.15
C GLN A 42 25.58 6.52 2.47
N TYR A 43 26.60 7.21 3.00
CA TYR A 43 27.97 7.11 2.51
C TYR A 43 28.52 5.68 2.60
N TYR A 44 28.30 5.00 3.73
CA TYR A 44 28.64 3.59 3.90
C TYR A 44 28.02 2.71 2.81
N GLN A 45 26.76 2.89 2.51
CA GLN A 45 26.06 2.11 1.47
C GLN A 45 26.66 2.39 0.08
N PHE A 46 26.98 3.62 -0.26
CA PHE A 46 27.62 3.94 -1.53
C PHE A 46 28.98 3.25 -1.68
N ILE A 47 29.82 3.26 -0.64
CA ILE A 47 31.12 2.58 -0.69
C ILE A 47 30.93 1.06 -0.73
N ARG A 48 30.02 0.51 0.07
CA ARG A 48 29.81 -0.94 0.17
C ARG A 48 29.31 -1.55 -1.14
N LEU A 49 28.35 -0.94 -1.77
CA LEU A 49 27.70 -1.48 -2.97
C LEU A 49 28.41 -1.00 -4.25
N GLY A 50 28.87 0.23 -4.28
CA GLY A 50 29.36 0.86 -5.49
C GLY A 50 28.32 0.89 -6.62
N PHE A 51 28.72 1.31 -7.79
CA PHE A 51 27.81 1.36 -8.94
C PHE A 51 27.28 -0.03 -9.33
N GLN A 52 28.15 -1.03 -9.36
CA GLN A 52 27.79 -2.38 -9.78
C GLN A 52 26.79 -3.03 -8.80
N GLY A 53 27.03 -2.93 -7.50
CA GLY A 53 26.13 -3.47 -6.50
C GLY A 53 24.74 -2.82 -6.54
N TYR A 54 24.66 -1.49 -6.71
CA TYR A 54 23.36 -0.81 -6.89
C TYR A 54 22.65 -1.27 -8.16
N LYS A 55 23.38 -1.40 -9.28
CA LYS A 55 22.84 -1.90 -10.55
C LYS A 55 22.22 -3.29 -10.40
N GLU A 56 22.93 -4.21 -9.74
CA GLU A 56 22.46 -5.58 -9.52
C GLU A 56 21.21 -5.63 -8.62
N VAL A 57 21.22 -4.87 -7.53
CA VAL A 57 20.06 -4.76 -6.63
C VAL A 57 18.84 -4.24 -7.37
N GLN A 58 18.98 -3.15 -8.13
CA GLN A 58 17.87 -2.55 -8.87
C GLN A 58 17.38 -3.45 -10.00
N TYR A 59 18.30 -4.08 -10.73
CA TYR A 59 17.94 -5.01 -11.80
C TYR A 59 17.15 -6.21 -11.27
N ASN A 60 17.61 -6.81 -10.18
CA ASN A 60 16.91 -7.93 -9.55
C ASN A 60 15.50 -7.51 -9.06
N SER A 61 15.38 -6.37 -8.36
CA SER A 61 14.11 -5.86 -7.89
C SER A 61 13.15 -5.57 -9.06
N LEU A 62 13.66 -4.99 -10.15
CA LEU A 62 12.87 -4.71 -11.35
C LEU A 62 12.41 -6.01 -12.04
N THR A 63 13.28 -7.02 -12.12
CA THR A 63 12.93 -8.31 -12.72
C THR A 63 11.80 -9.00 -11.95
N ILE A 64 11.85 -8.97 -10.62
CA ILE A 64 10.81 -9.52 -9.77
C ILE A 64 9.51 -8.71 -9.90
N ALA A 65 9.61 -7.37 -9.95
CA ALA A 65 8.44 -6.52 -10.14
C ALA A 65 7.74 -6.80 -11.48
N LYS A 66 8.49 -6.94 -12.57
CA LYS A 66 7.95 -7.34 -13.88
C LYS A 66 7.25 -8.68 -13.82
N TYR A 67 7.86 -9.65 -13.14
CA TYR A 67 7.26 -10.96 -12.98
C TYR A 67 5.90 -10.89 -12.25
N ILE A 68 5.82 -10.19 -11.12
CA ILE A 68 4.55 -10.06 -10.38
C ILE A 68 3.51 -9.30 -11.22
N HIS A 69 3.93 -8.23 -11.89
CA HIS A 69 3.09 -7.46 -12.80
C HIS A 69 2.45 -8.34 -13.89
N ASP A 70 3.25 -9.18 -14.55
CA ASP A 70 2.80 -10.05 -15.64
C ASP A 70 1.86 -11.15 -15.12
N GLU A 71 2.10 -11.68 -13.92
CA GLU A 71 1.23 -12.66 -13.31
C GLU A 71 -0.11 -12.05 -12.84
N ILE A 72 -0.10 -10.83 -12.31
CA ILE A 72 -1.34 -10.11 -11.95
C ILE A 72 -2.17 -9.79 -13.18
N ALA A 73 -1.56 -9.43 -14.32
CA ALA A 73 -2.26 -9.18 -15.57
C ALA A 73 -3.05 -10.41 -16.09
N LYS A 74 -2.65 -11.62 -15.71
CA LYS A 74 -3.34 -12.88 -16.06
C LYS A 74 -4.56 -13.17 -15.17
N MET A 75 -4.69 -12.47 -14.04
CA MET A 75 -5.81 -12.66 -13.11
C MET A 75 -7.04 -11.91 -13.65
N GLU A 76 -8.17 -12.59 -13.75
CA GLU A 76 -9.40 -12.04 -14.34
C GLU A 76 -9.85 -10.71 -13.75
N PRO A 77 -9.84 -10.50 -12.40
CA PRO A 77 -10.37 -9.27 -11.82
C PRO A 77 -9.57 -8.02 -12.13
N PHE A 78 -8.30 -8.14 -12.56
CA PHE A 78 -7.35 -7.03 -12.51
C PHE A 78 -6.88 -6.53 -13.87
N VAL A 79 -6.49 -5.25 -13.86
CA VAL A 79 -5.76 -4.57 -14.94
C VAL A 79 -4.60 -3.80 -14.33
N ASN A 80 -3.42 -3.94 -14.89
CA ASN A 80 -2.30 -3.09 -14.57
C ASN A 80 -2.51 -1.67 -15.10
N TYR A 81 -2.14 -0.67 -14.32
CA TYR A 81 -2.31 0.74 -14.70
C TYR A 81 -1.33 1.16 -15.81
N SER A 82 -0.14 0.58 -15.83
CA SER A 82 0.88 0.80 -16.87
C SER A 82 1.21 -0.49 -17.59
N GLU A 83 1.49 -0.40 -18.89
CA GLU A 83 1.90 -1.55 -19.71
C GLU A 83 3.31 -2.03 -19.35
N GLU A 84 4.19 -1.11 -18.94
CA GLU A 84 5.57 -1.39 -18.61
C GLU A 84 5.92 -1.04 -17.17
N VAL A 85 6.79 -1.87 -16.59
CA VAL A 85 7.40 -1.65 -15.28
C VAL A 85 8.80 -1.08 -15.47
N VAL A 86 8.97 0.23 -15.25
CA VAL A 86 10.26 0.94 -15.37
C VAL A 86 11.00 1.06 -14.04
N ASN A 87 10.26 1.09 -12.95
CA ASN A 87 10.77 1.09 -11.58
C ASN A 87 10.33 -0.18 -10.86
N PRO A 88 10.99 -0.63 -9.79
CA PRO A 88 10.58 -1.82 -9.04
C PRO A 88 9.28 -1.58 -8.22
N LEU A 89 8.34 -0.91 -8.81
CA LEU A 89 6.99 -0.68 -8.29
C LEU A 89 5.99 -0.62 -9.44
N PHE A 90 4.77 -1.03 -9.18
CA PHE A 90 3.65 -0.89 -10.10
C PHE A 90 2.33 -0.85 -9.34
N ILE A 91 1.28 -0.42 -10.02
CA ILE A 91 -0.07 -0.36 -9.51
C ILE A 91 -1.03 -1.09 -10.45
N TRP A 92 -2.08 -1.65 -9.88
CA TRP A 92 -3.19 -2.26 -10.62
C TRP A 92 -4.52 -1.87 -9.98
N TYR A 93 -5.58 -2.05 -10.72
CA TYR A 93 -6.94 -1.80 -10.27
C TYR A 93 -7.89 -2.92 -10.73
N MET A 94 -9.09 -2.94 -10.19
CA MET A 94 -10.13 -3.89 -10.58
C MET A 94 -10.78 -3.43 -11.90
N LYS A 95 -10.95 -4.36 -12.85
CA LYS A 95 -11.65 -4.08 -14.11
C LYS A 95 -13.04 -3.51 -13.83
N PRO A 96 -13.46 -2.41 -14.49
CA PRO A 96 -14.75 -1.78 -14.21
C PRO A 96 -15.95 -2.73 -14.36
N GLU A 97 -15.92 -3.62 -15.36
CA GLU A 97 -16.97 -4.62 -15.59
C GLU A 97 -17.05 -5.64 -14.44
N TYR A 98 -15.90 -6.07 -13.94
CA TYR A 98 -15.82 -6.98 -12.80
C TYR A 98 -16.23 -6.28 -11.51
N ALA A 99 -15.76 -5.06 -11.30
CA ALA A 99 -16.08 -4.26 -10.11
C ALA A 99 -17.59 -4.01 -9.93
N LYS A 100 -18.35 -3.90 -11.02
CA LYS A 100 -19.82 -3.70 -10.95
C LYS A 100 -20.54 -4.88 -10.29
N ASN A 101 -20.05 -6.11 -10.53
CA ASN A 101 -20.69 -7.33 -10.07
C ASN A 101 -20.02 -7.93 -8.81
N ALA A 102 -18.83 -7.47 -8.47
CA ALA A 102 -18.08 -7.96 -7.33
C ALA A 102 -18.76 -7.57 -6.00
N LYS A 103 -18.81 -8.51 -5.08
CA LYS A 103 -19.32 -8.29 -3.71
C LYS A 103 -18.25 -7.78 -2.76
N TRP A 104 -17.04 -7.54 -3.26
CA TRP A 104 -15.85 -7.15 -2.52
C TRP A 104 -15.10 -6.02 -3.24
N THR A 105 -14.16 -5.40 -2.54
CA THR A 105 -13.36 -4.27 -3.01
C THR A 105 -11.86 -4.57 -2.86
N LEU A 106 -10.99 -3.74 -3.44
CA LEU A 106 -9.54 -3.86 -3.24
C LEU A 106 -9.12 -3.63 -1.77
N TYR A 107 -9.93 -2.92 -0.97
CA TYR A 107 -9.71 -2.78 0.47
C TYR A 107 -9.91 -4.11 1.21
N ASP A 108 -10.88 -4.91 0.79
CA ASP A 108 -11.10 -6.25 1.35
C ASP A 108 -9.96 -7.19 1.00
N LEU A 109 -9.44 -7.09 -0.23
CA LEU A 109 -8.24 -7.83 -0.64
C LEU A 109 -7.02 -7.42 0.17
N GLN A 110 -6.81 -6.10 0.40
CA GLN A 110 -5.75 -5.61 1.29
C GLN A 110 -5.87 -6.21 2.70
N ASP A 111 -7.08 -6.23 3.26
CA ASP A 111 -7.33 -6.78 4.60
C ASP A 111 -7.01 -8.28 4.66
N LYS A 112 -7.38 -9.04 3.62
CA LYS A 112 -7.02 -10.45 3.49
C LYS A 112 -5.51 -10.67 3.43
N LEU A 113 -4.83 -9.94 2.57
CA LEU A 113 -3.37 -10.03 2.42
C LEU A 113 -2.63 -9.64 3.71
N SER A 114 -3.15 -8.66 4.46
CA SER A 114 -2.55 -8.25 5.73
C SER A 114 -2.62 -9.35 6.80
N GLN A 115 -3.62 -10.22 6.76
CA GLN A 115 -3.72 -11.38 7.66
C GLN A 115 -2.59 -12.40 7.41
N HIS A 116 -2.05 -12.45 6.20
CA HIS A 116 -0.87 -13.25 5.82
C HIS A 116 0.44 -12.49 5.96
N GLY A 117 0.42 -11.27 6.52
CA GLY A 117 1.61 -10.44 6.75
C GLY A 117 2.05 -9.59 5.56
N TRP A 118 1.28 -9.55 4.47
CA TRP A 118 1.57 -8.72 3.31
C TRP A 118 1.03 -7.30 3.47
N MET A 119 1.90 -6.32 3.26
CA MET A 119 1.50 -4.90 3.23
C MET A 119 1.39 -4.43 1.78
N VAL A 120 0.24 -4.68 1.17
CA VAL A 120 -0.09 -4.22 -0.19
C VAL A 120 -1.22 -3.21 -0.09
N PRO A 121 -0.92 -1.90 -0.04
CA PRO A 121 -1.93 -0.89 0.24
C PRO A 121 -2.87 -0.68 -0.94
N ALA A 122 -4.17 -0.56 -0.63
CA ALA A 122 -5.20 -0.05 -1.51
C ALA A 122 -5.48 1.42 -1.15
N TYR A 123 -5.59 2.29 -2.16
CA TYR A 123 -5.85 3.72 -1.98
C TYR A 123 -6.44 4.33 -3.25
N THR A 124 -7.07 5.50 -3.11
CA THR A 124 -7.57 6.27 -4.25
C THR A 124 -6.44 7.06 -4.91
N LEU A 125 -6.52 7.23 -6.22
CA LEU A 125 -5.62 8.15 -6.94
C LEU A 125 -5.90 9.61 -6.53
N PRO A 126 -4.99 10.55 -6.85
CA PRO A 126 -5.17 11.97 -6.52
C PRO A 126 -6.45 12.58 -7.11
N SER A 127 -6.81 13.77 -6.65
CA SER A 127 -7.98 14.53 -7.10
C SER A 127 -8.09 14.56 -8.64
N LYS A 128 -9.31 14.38 -9.16
CA LYS A 128 -9.73 14.15 -10.56
C LYS A 128 -9.60 12.69 -11.05
N LEU A 129 -8.97 11.80 -10.29
CA LEU A 129 -8.89 10.36 -10.52
C LEU A 129 -9.24 9.57 -9.25
N ASP A 130 -9.84 10.23 -8.28
CA ASP A 130 -10.21 9.69 -6.97
C ASP A 130 -11.29 8.61 -7.02
N ASP A 131 -11.99 8.49 -8.14
CA ASP A 131 -12.89 7.37 -8.43
C ASP A 131 -12.16 6.02 -8.60
N TYR A 132 -10.85 6.07 -8.89
CA TYR A 132 -10.04 4.86 -9.08
C TYR A 132 -9.35 4.45 -7.79
N VAL A 133 -9.77 3.30 -7.25
CA VAL A 133 -9.03 2.61 -6.19
C VAL A 133 -7.99 1.70 -6.82
N VAL A 134 -6.75 1.83 -6.40
CA VAL A 134 -5.62 1.05 -6.88
C VAL A 134 -4.91 0.32 -5.74
N MET A 135 -4.26 -0.78 -6.04
CA MET A 135 -3.29 -1.43 -5.15
C MET A 135 -1.88 -1.23 -5.67
N ARG A 136 -0.91 -1.14 -4.77
CA ARG A 136 0.49 -0.90 -5.10
C ARG A 136 1.41 -1.96 -4.51
N VAL A 137 2.27 -2.52 -5.37
CA VAL A 137 3.44 -3.32 -4.95
C VAL A 137 4.72 -2.51 -5.12
N VAL A 138 5.57 -2.54 -4.10
CA VAL A 138 6.94 -2.02 -4.14
C VAL A 138 7.88 -3.17 -3.81
N VAL A 139 8.68 -3.58 -4.79
CA VAL A 139 9.67 -4.65 -4.63
C VAL A 139 10.96 -4.04 -4.12
N ARG A 140 11.34 -4.38 -2.89
CA ARG A 140 12.55 -3.88 -2.24
C ARG A 140 13.67 -4.92 -2.29
N GLN A 141 14.89 -4.46 -2.02
CA GLN A 141 16.03 -5.34 -1.83
C GLN A 141 15.70 -6.45 -0.81
N GLY A 142 16.08 -7.68 -1.14
CA GLY A 142 15.82 -8.86 -0.31
C GLY A 142 14.48 -9.54 -0.57
N PHE A 143 13.61 -8.98 -1.41
CA PHE A 143 12.42 -9.67 -1.85
C PHE A 143 12.79 -10.69 -2.93
N SER A 144 12.60 -11.97 -2.63
CA SER A 144 12.99 -13.07 -3.51
C SER A 144 11.89 -13.47 -4.49
N ARG A 145 12.24 -14.31 -5.46
CA ARG A 145 11.26 -14.92 -6.37
C ARG A 145 10.28 -15.80 -5.61
N ASP A 146 10.75 -16.58 -4.64
CA ASP A 146 9.88 -17.44 -3.83
C ASP A 146 8.85 -16.61 -3.03
N MET A 147 9.27 -15.46 -2.49
CA MET A 147 8.34 -14.53 -1.84
C MET A 147 7.31 -13.96 -2.83
N ALA A 148 7.70 -13.73 -4.08
CA ALA A 148 6.77 -13.30 -5.11
C ALA A 148 5.73 -14.39 -5.41
N ASP A 149 6.16 -15.64 -5.51
CA ASP A 149 5.28 -16.79 -5.75
C ASP A 149 4.32 -17.01 -4.58
N MET A 150 4.78 -16.85 -3.33
CA MET A 150 3.93 -16.87 -2.13
C MET A 150 2.88 -15.76 -2.16
N LEU A 151 3.30 -14.51 -2.44
CA LEU A 151 2.37 -13.39 -2.55
C LEU A 151 1.30 -13.64 -3.62
N LEU A 152 1.69 -14.11 -4.80
CA LEU A 152 0.77 -14.43 -5.90
C LEU A 152 -0.19 -15.56 -5.52
N GLY A 153 0.27 -16.56 -4.79
CA GLY A 153 -0.56 -17.62 -4.21
C GLY A 153 -1.60 -17.07 -3.24
N ASP A 154 -1.17 -16.22 -2.32
CA ASP A 154 -2.07 -15.61 -1.33
C ASP A 154 -3.09 -14.67 -1.97
N ILE A 155 -2.72 -13.93 -3.03
CA ILE A 155 -3.67 -13.12 -3.81
C ILE A 155 -4.74 -14.02 -4.45
N LYS A 156 -4.37 -15.12 -5.09
CA LYS A 156 -5.32 -16.07 -5.72
C LYS A 156 -6.26 -16.70 -4.69
N ASN A 157 -5.72 -17.09 -3.55
CA ASN A 157 -6.50 -17.66 -2.45
C ASN A 157 -7.48 -16.63 -1.89
N ALA A 158 -7.04 -15.42 -1.65
CA ALA A 158 -7.88 -14.32 -1.15
C ALA A 158 -9.02 -13.98 -2.12
N ILE A 159 -8.75 -13.93 -3.44
CA ILE A 159 -9.79 -13.76 -4.45
C ILE A 159 -10.81 -14.88 -4.37
N THR A 160 -10.36 -16.14 -4.33
CA THR A 160 -11.24 -17.31 -4.26
C THR A 160 -12.13 -17.29 -3.02
N GLU A 161 -11.63 -16.81 -1.88
CA GLU A 161 -12.42 -16.63 -0.66
C GLU A 161 -13.43 -15.50 -0.79
N LEU A 162 -13.03 -14.37 -1.36
CA LEU A 162 -13.88 -13.20 -1.54
C LEU A 162 -15.00 -13.45 -2.57
N GLU A 163 -14.76 -14.27 -3.57
CA GLU A 163 -15.78 -14.67 -4.56
C GLU A 163 -16.86 -15.60 -3.98
N LYS A 164 -16.55 -16.34 -2.92
CA LYS A 164 -17.52 -17.23 -2.24
C LYS A 164 -18.49 -16.48 -1.33
N LEU A 165 -18.35 -15.18 -1.16
CA LEU A 165 -19.24 -14.40 -0.31
C LEU A 165 -20.67 -14.38 -0.86
N ASP A 166 -21.63 -14.70 -0.02
CA ASP A 166 -23.07 -14.64 -0.38
C ASP A 166 -23.59 -13.20 -0.42
N TYR A 167 -23.01 -12.31 0.39
CA TYR A 167 -23.42 -10.92 0.55
C TYR A 167 -22.26 -9.96 0.31
N PRO A 168 -22.53 -8.70 -0.14
CA PRO A 168 -21.51 -7.69 -0.26
C PRO A 168 -20.82 -7.39 1.06
N THR A 169 -19.50 -7.12 0.99
CA THR A 169 -18.72 -6.70 2.15
C THR A 169 -19.17 -5.32 2.68
N PRO A 170 -18.92 -5.00 3.95
CA PRO A 170 -19.21 -3.66 4.49
C PRO A 170 -18.54 -2.52 3.70
N THR A 171 -17.32 -2.73 3.21
CA THR A 171 -16.59 -1.81 2.34
C THR A 171 -17.28 -1.62 1.00
N ARG A 172 -17.77 -2.68 0.39
CA ARG A 172 -18.54 -2.62 -0.85
C ARG A 172 -19.85 -1.85 -0.65
N MET A 173 -20.59 -2.14 0.41
CA MET A 173 -21.82 -1.43 0.77
C MET A 173 -21.58 0.06 1.04
N ALA A 174 -20.44 0.42 1.64
CA ALA A 174 -20.06 1.81 1.87
C ALA A 174 -19.78 2.54 0.56
N GLN A 175 -19.05 1.92 -0.36
CA GLN A 175 -18.80 2.49 -1.69
C GLN A 175 -20.11 2.74 -2.47
N GLU A 176 -21.03 1.80 -2.47
CA GLU A 176 -22.34 1.96 -3.14
C GLU A 176 -23.17 3.12 -2.58
N LYS A 177 -22.96 3.47 -1.32
CA LYS A 177 -23.63 4.60 -0.64
C LYS A 177 -22.84 5.91 -0.71
N ASN A 178 -21.73 5.96 -1.45
CA ASN A 178 -20.78 7.09 -1.50
C ASN A 178 -20.29 7.51 -0.10
N LEU A 179 -20.20 6.57 0.83
CA LEU A 179 -19.63 6.81 2.16
C LEU A 179 -18.11 6.67 2.09
N PRO A 180 -17.35 7.45 2.88
CA PRO A 180 -15.90 7.31 2.92
C PRO A 180 -15.54 5.90 3.39
N VAL A 181 -14.79 5.18 2.54
CA VAL A 181 -14.23 3.88 2.90
C VAL A 181 -12.87 4.15 3.52
N GLU A 182 -12.80 4.01 4.84
CA GLU A 182 -11.52 4.05 5.54
C GLU A 182 -10.92 2.63 5.53
N ALA A 183 -9.69 2.51 5.03
CA ALA A 183 -8.91 1.30 5.22
C ALA A 183 -8.77 1.07 6.73
N LYS A 184 -9.10 -0.12 7.20
CA LYS A 184 -8.86 -0.49 8.60
C LYS A 184 -7.36 -0.49 8.83
N VAL A 185 -6.87 0.52 9.53
CA VAL A 185 -5.47 0.55 9.98
C VAL A 185 -5.32 -0.60 10.96
N PHE A 186 -4.48 -1.56 10.64
CA PHE A 186 -4.01 -2.55 11.62
C PHE A 186 -3.19 -1.80 12.66
N ASN A 187 -3.85 -1.32 13.70
CA ASN A 187 -3.19 -0.87 14.91
C ASN A 187 -2.63 -2.11 15.63
N HIS A 188 -1.40 -2.47 15.32
CA HIS A 188 -0.63 -3.34 16.19
C HIS A 188 -0.54 -2.66 17.58
N GLY A 189 -1.50 -3.01 18.42
CA GLY A 189 -1.39 -3.01 19.86
C GLY A 189 -0.85 -1.74 20.54
N CYS A 190 -1.53 -0.61 20.40
CA CYS A 190 -1.62 0.34 21.50
C CYS A 190 -3.10 0.57 21.81
N LYS A 191 -3.68 -0.26 22.67
CA LYS A 191 -4.91 0.11 23.35
C LYS A 191 -4.60 1.36 24.16
N ALA A 192 -4.97 2.52 23.65
CA ALA A 192 -5.04 3.70 24.48
C ALA A 192 -6.00 3.36 25.62
N HIS A 193 -5.47 3.24 26.83
CA HIS A 193 -6.28 3.19 28.04
C HIS A 193 -7.16 4.45 28.03
N LYS A 194 -8.45 4.27 27.79
CA LYS A 194 -9.42 5.29 28.16
C LYS A 194 -9.27 5.47 29.67
N ALA A 195 -8.63 6.56 30.06
CA ALA A 195 -8.72 7.01 31.45
C ALA A 195 -10.19 7.27 31.74
N ALA A 196 -10.76 6.43 32.59
CA ALA A 196 -12.06 6.69 33.18
C ALA A 196 -11.97 8.00 33.96
N LYS A 197 -12.97 8.83 33.78
CA LYS A 197 -13.20 10.00 34.64
C LYS A 197 -13.53 9.54 36.06
#